data_c6470b86ddf78e21ddd67cfed86aa663
#
_entry.id   c6470b86ddf78e21ddd67cfed86aa663
#
_cell.length_a   1.000
_cell.length_b   1.000
_cell.length_c   1.000
_cell.angle_alpha   90.00
_cell.angle_beta   90.00
_cell.angle_gamma   90.00
#
_symmetry.space_group_name_H-M   'P 1'
#
loop_
_entity.id
_entity.type
_entity.pdbx_description
1 polymer ?
#
loop_
_entity_poly.entity_id
_entity_poly.type
_entity_poly.pdbx_seq_one_letter_code
_entity_poly.pdbx_strand_id
1 'polypeptide(L)'
;MADAAVLAIDGGNSKTDVALVAADGTLLASLRGPGASQEEHGVENAMRILGDLVRSVASQAGVRGDGAVARHTSACLAGADLPEEEAELTAALRRQGWSESAVAVNDTFAVLRAGVLATGDAGRPWGVAVTCGAGINCVAVAPDGRTARYLALGTLTGDWGGGAGLSEQVMWHSMRAEDGRGPVTALSTAVAKHFGLASATDVAIAVHKGNLGYDDLLRLTPVLFAVAAAGDPVARDLVRRQADEICLMAVTAMGRLGLAPAGTPVVLGGGLLEARDPVLLAAIGQRLAADAPGAVPRVVDVPPIAGAALLGLDHIGAGPAAERRLRGGYRAA
;
A
#
# COMPACT_ATOMS: atom_id res chain seq x y z
N MET A 1 7.57 -15.74 29.59
CA MET A 1 6.83 -14.85 28.64
C MET A 1 7.72 -14.74 27.41
N ALA A 2 7.14 -14.81 26.22
CA ALA A 2 7.94 -14.65 24.99
C ALA A 2 8.44 -13.19 24.92
N ASP A 3 9.74 -13.00 24.72
CA ASP A 3 10.37 -11.69 24.59
C ASP A 3 10.08 -11.13 23.18
N ALA A 4 9.42 -9.99 23.10
CA ALA A 4 9.12 -9.39 21.79
C ALA A 4 10.42 -8.79 21.22
N ALA A 5 10.76 -9.25 20.02
CA ALA A 5 11.95 -8.79 19.31
C ALA A 5 11.66 -7.62 18.37
N VAL A 6 10.48 -7.63 17.74
CA VAL A 6 10.06 -6.62 16.76
C VAL A 6 8.70 -6.05 17.15
N LEU A 7 8.61 -4.73 17.20
CA LEU A 7 7.39 -3.97 17.10
C LEU A 7 7.25 -3.54 15.64
N ALA A 8 6.28 -4.11 14.94
CA ALA A 8 5.97 -3.76 13.56
C ALA A 8 4.80 -2.79 13.49
N ILE A 9 4.89 -1.80 12.61
CA ILE A 9 3.86 -0.80 12.35
C ILE A 9 3.70 -0.67 10.84
N ASP A 10 2.46 -0.80 10.36
CA ASP A 10 2.04 -0.50 8.99
C ASP A 10 0.98 0.60 9.06
N GLY A 11 1.42 1.85 8.88
CA GLY A 11 0.61 3.04 9.09
C GLY A 11 0.16 3.67 7.78
N GLY A 12 -1.15 3.68 7.56
CA GLY A 12 -1.78 4.35 6.43
C GLY A 12 -2.66 5.54 6.86
N ASN A 13 -3.25 6.22 5.88
CA ASN A 13 -4.16 7.35 6.12
C ASN A 13 -5.45 6.90 6.81
N SER A 14 -6.06 5.80 6.39
CA SER A 14 -7.36 5.33 6.91
C SER A 14 -7.27 4.32 8.04
N LYS A 15 -6.17 3.60 8.17
CA LYS A 15 -5.96 2.53 9.16
C LYS A 15 -4.48 2.35 9.47
N THR A 16 -4.20 1.83 10.67
CA THR A 16 -2.85 1.43 11.09
C THR A 16 -2.91 0.03 11.67
N ASP A 17 -2.05 -0.86 11.21
CA ASP A 17 -1.85 -2.17 11.79
C ASP A 17 -0.57 -2.17 12.65
N VAL A 18 -0.62 -2.77 13.83
CA VAL A 18 0.52 -2.89 14.76
C VAL A 18 0.64 -4.34 15.21
N ALA A 19 1.87 -4.86 15.27
CA ALA A 19 2.12 -6.23 15.70
C ALA A 19 3.38 -6.34 16.57
N LEU A 20 3.36 -7.27 17.52
CA LEU A 20 4.53 -7.71 18.28
C LEU A 20 4.93 -9.11 17.84
N VAL A 21 6.21 -9.29 17.54
CA VAL A 21 6.76 -10.53 17.00
C VAL A 21 8.01 -10.94 17.77
N ALA A 22 8.10 -12.22 18.13
CA ALA A 22 9.30 -12.80 18.75
C ALA A 22 10.41 -13.01 17.72
N ALA A 23 11.66 -13.16 18.17
CA ALA A 23 12.83 -13.35 17.30
C ALA A 23 12.75 -14.60 16.41
N ASP A 24 11.98 -15.61 16.83
CA ASP A 24 11.75 -16.83 16.07
C ASP A 24 10.60 -16.71 15.04
N GLY A 25 10.01 -15.52 14.90
CA GLY A 25 8.90 -15.22 13.99
C GLY A 25 7.51 -15.54 14.54
N THR A 26 7.37 -15.89 15.81
CA THR A 26 6.06 -16.09 16.44
C THR A 26 5.33 -14.75 16.54
N LEU A 27 4.15 -14.66 15.97
CA LEU A 27 3.25 -13.51 16.14
C LEU A 27 2.66 -13.55 17.56
N LEU A 28 3.03 -12.59 18.40
CA LEU A 28 2.61 -12.52 19.81
C LEU A 28 1.24 -11.84 19.95
N ALA A 29 1.04 -10.75 19.25
CA ALA A 29 -0.23 -10.04 19.15
C ALA A 29 -0.24 -9.17 17.89
N SER A 30 -1.42 -8.88 17.38
CA SER A 30 -1.64 -7.92 16.28
C SER A 30 -2.99 -7.27 16.44
N LEU A 31 -3.07 -5.98 16.13
CA LEU A 31 -4.33 -5.23 16.15
C LEU A 31 -4.35 -4.17 15.04
N ARG A 32 -5.55 -3.74 14.69
CA ARG A 32 -5.82 -2.63 13.77
C ARG A 32 -6.48 -1.49 14.50
N GLY A 33 -6.08 -0.27 14.18
CA GLY A 33 -6.63 0.96 14.68
C GLY A 33 -6.82 2.03 13.60
N PRO A 34 -7.11 3.27 14.02
CA PRO A 34 -7.29 4.41 13.11
C PRO A 34 -6.00 4.72 12.34
N GLY A 35 -6.12 5.48 11.25
CA GLY A 35 -4.99 6.01 10.51
C GLY A 35 -4.08 6.86 11.38
N ALA A 36 -2.78 6.79 11.11
CA ALA A 36 -1.75 7.53 11.83
C ALA A 36 -0.73 8.17 10.87
N SER A 37 -1.19 8.60 9.70
CA SER A 37 -0.36 9.30 8.73
C SER A 37 0.03 10.69 9.27
N GLN A 38 1.29 11.06 9.07
CA GLN A 38 1.78 12.39 9.41
C GLN A 38 1.19 13.51 8.54
N GLU A 39 0.80 13.18 7.31
CA GLU A 39 0.18 14.13 6.38
C GLU A 39 -1.17 14.63 6.89
N GLU A 40 -1.98 13.75 7.47
CA GLU A 40 -3.31 14.09 7.98
C GLU A 40 -3.27 14.66 9.40
N HIS A 41 -2.35 14.18 10.22
CA HIS A 41 -2.38 14.45 11.67
C HIS A 41 -1.21 15.29 12.18
N GLY A 42 -0.14 15.45 11.39
CA GLY A 42 1.14 15.91 11.86
C GLY A 42 1.87 14.85 12.69
N VAL A 43 3.21 14.98 12.79
CA VAL A 43 4.06 13.96 13.44
C VAL A 43 3.67 13.71 14.89
N GLU A 44 3.35 14.76 15.66
CA GLU A 44 3.04 14.64 17.09
C GLU A 44 1.76 13.84 17.35
N ASN A 45 0.67 14.15 16.61
CA ASN A 45 -0.58 13.41 16.74
C ASN A 45 -0.46 11.98 16.20
N ALA A 46 0.29 11.78 15.11
CA ALA A 46 0.59 10.44 14.60
C ALA A 46 1.26 9.60 15.69
N MET A 47 2.30 10.12 16.35
CA MET A 47 2.98 9.43 17.46
C MET A 47 2.04 9.15 18.66
N ARG A 48 1.09 10.03 18.96
CA ARG A 48 0.10 9.80 20.00
C ARG A 48 -0.84 8.64 19.66
N ILE A 49 -1.36 8.62 18.42
CA ILE A 49 -2.21 7.52 17.91
C ILE A 49 -1.44 6.20 17.95
N LEU A 50 -0.22 6.18 17.44
CA LEU A 50 0.65 5.00 17.47
C LEU A 50 0.92 4.54 18.91
N GLY A 51 1.13 5.46 19.86
CA GLY A 51 1.35 5.15 21.27
C GLY A 51 0.17 4.42 21.91
N ASP A 52 -1.06 4.81 21.57
CA ASP A 52 -2.27 4.11 22.04
C ASP A 52 -2.33 2.68 21.51
N LEU A 53 -2.00 2.47 20.23
CA LEU A 53 -1.97 1.17 19.59
C LEU A 53 -0.84 0.29 20.15
N VAL A 54 0.34 0.86 20.37
CA VAL A 54 1.49 0.14 20.97
C VAL A 54 1.15 -0.33 22.38
N ARG A 55 0.54 0.51 23.22
CA ARG A 55 0.09 0.10 24.56
C ARG A 55 -0.92 -1.05 24.49
N SER A 56 -1.85 -0.96 23.55
CA SER A 56 -2.90 -1.97 23.37
C SER A 56 -2.32 -3.31 22.93
N VAL A 57 -1.42 -3.33 21.94
CA VAL A 57 -0.79 -4.56 21.45
C VAL A 57 0.14 -5.18 22.49
N ALA A 58 0.87 -4.35 23.27
CA ALA A 58 1.70 -4.81 24.37
C ALA A 58 0.87 -5.51 25.46
N SER A 59 -0.27 -4.91 25.83
CA SER A 59 -1.21 -5.50 26.78
C SER A 59 -1.73 -6.85 26.30
N GLN A 60 -2.13 -6.97 25.04
CA GLN A 60 -2.58 -8.25 24.43
C GLN A 60 -1.50 -9.32 24.43
N ALA A 61 -0.24 -8.92 24.17
CA ALA A 61 0.91 -9.83 24.20
C ALA A 61 1.37 -10.20 25.63
N GLY A 62 0.81 -9.58 26.67
CA GLY A 62 1.27 -9.75 28.05
C GLY A 62 2.64 -9.13 28.32
N VAL A 63 3.07 -8.17 27.48
CA VAL A 63 4.32 -7.41 27.66
C VAL A 63 4.03 -6.20 28.55
N ARG A 64 4.88 -5.92 29.55
CA ARG A 64 4.72 -4.75 30.43
C ARG A 64 4.97 -3.49 29.62
N GLY A 65 4.01 -2.54 29.67
CA GLY A 65 4.00 -1.34 28.84
C GLY A 65 4.68 -0.09 29.41
N ASP A 66 5.42 -0.21 30.51
CA ASP A 66 6.09 0.89 31.23
C ASP A 66 7.58 1.10 30.82
N GLY A 67 7.97 0.54 29.66
CA GLY A 67 9.31 0.62 29.07
C GLY A 67 9.33 0.19 27.62
N ALA A 68 10.50 -0.20 27.12
CA ALA A 68 10.65 -0.78 25.80
C ALA A 68 9.84 -2.08 25.69
N VAL A 69 8.97 -2.16 24.67
CA VAL A 69 8.11 -3.33 24.43
C VAL A 69 8.73 -4.32 23.43
N ALA A 70 9.80 -3.92 22.74
CA ALA A 70 10.54 -4.74 21.78
C ALA A 70 12.00 -4.29 21.68
N ARG A 71 12.86 -5.08 21.02
CA ARG A 71 14.25 -4.67 20.72
C ARG A 71 14.33 -3.69 19.56
N HIS A 72 13.47 -3.86 18.55
CA HIS A 72 13.46 -3.03 17.35
C HIS A 72 12.04 -2.64 16.92
N THR A 73 11.85 -1.37 16.54
CA THR A 73 10.62 -0.89 15.89
C THR A 73 10.86 -0.76 14.38
N SER A 74 10.11 -1.50 13.60
CA SER A 74 10.06 -1.42 12.14
C SER A 74 8.74 -0.79 11.73
N ALA A 75 8.77 0.47 11.33
CA ALA A 75 7.59 1.23 10.91
C ALA A 75 7.62 1.49 9.41
N CYS A 76 6.55 1.09 8.72
CA CYS A 76 6.31 1.37 7.31
C CYS A 76 5.11 2.31 7.25
N LEU A 77 5.34 3.55 6.83
CA LEU A 77 4.37 4.63 7.01
C LEU A 77 4.05 5.32 5.68
N ALA A 78 2.76 5.46 5.38
CA ALA A 78 2.30 6.38 4.35
C ALA A 78 2.73 7.82 4.70
N GLY A 79 3.03 8.64 3.69
CA GLY A 79 3.56 9.99 3.89
C GLY A 79 5.04 10.04 4.31
N ALA A 80 5.75 8.89 4.31
CA ALA A 80 7.21 8.83 4.40
C ALA A 80 7.82 8.76 2.99
N ASP A 81 7.50 9.74 2.15
CA ASP A 81 7.83 9.72 0.73
C ASP A 81 9.22 10.30 0.45
N LEU A 82 9.68 11.21 1.29
CA LEU A 82 10.98 11.85 1.19
C LEU A 82 11.96 11.30 2.24
N PRO A 83 13.28 11.26 1.94
CA PRO A 83 14.29 10.86 2.92
C PRO A 83 14.26 11.68 4.23
N GLU A 84 13.92 12.96 4.13
CA GLU A 84 13.79 13.87 5.26
C GLU A 84 12.63 13.47 6.18
N GLU A 85 11.52 13.04 5.60
CA GLU A 85 10.33 12.56 6.34
C GLU A 85 10.63 11.22 7.04
N GLU A 86 11.29 10.29 6.37
CA GLU A 86 11.76 9.03 6.98
C GLU A 86 12.69 9.30 8.17
N ALA A 87 13.61 10.27 8.04
CA ALA A 87 14.52 10.66 9.11
C ALA A 87 13.77 11.29 10.30
N GLU A 88 12.83 12.20 10.04
CA GLU A 88 12.00 12.84 11.06
C GLU A 88 11.14 11.83 11.80
N LEU A 89 10.44 10.95 11.10
CA LEU A 89 9.62 9.89 11.67
C LEU A 89 10.46 8.90 12.46
N THR A 90 11.64 8.50 11.95
CA THR A 90 12.58 7.66 12.69
C THR A 90 13.01 8.31 14.00
N ALA A 91 13.33 9.60 13.98
CA ALA A 91 13.69 10.34 15.18
C ALA A 91 12.50 10.46 16.15
N ALA A 92 11.28 10.67 15.64
CA ALA A 92 10.07 10.72 16.44
C ALA A 92 9.79 9.37 17.13
N LEU A 93 9.90 8.25 16.41
CA LEU A 93 9.75 6.90 16.97
C LEU A 93 10.78 6.61 18.06
N ARG A 94 12.04 6.98 17.85
CA ARG A 94 13.11 6.80 18.87
C ARG A 94 12.83 7.56 20.16
N ARG A 95 12.26 8.76 20.06
CA ARG A 95 11.87 9.55 21.26
C ARG A 95 10.78 8.90 22.09
N GLN A 96 9.96 8.00 21.49
CA GLN A 96 8.92 7.29 22.24
C GLN A 96 9.47 6.23 23.21
N GLY A 97 10.68 5.71 22.95
CA GLY A 97 11.28 4.70 23.83
C GLY A 97 10.59 3.33 23.80
N TRP A 98 9.78 3.03 22.76
CA TRP A 98 9.09 1.75 22.64
C TRP A 98 10.03 0.58 22.34
N SER A 99 11.25 0.85 21.88
CA SER A 99 12.28 -0.13 21.57
C SER A 99 13.67 0.47 21.67
N GLU A 100 14.70 -0.38 21.70
CA GLU A 100 16.11 0.02 21.75
C GLU A 100 16.56 0.72 20.46
N SER A 101 15.96 0.35 19.33
CA SER A 101 16.21 0.95 18.02
C SER A 101 14.92 1.06 17.22
N ALA A 102 14.83 2.07 16.34
CA ALA A 102 13.67 2.26 15.47
C ALA A 102 14.10 2.77 14.09
N VAL A 103 13.36 2.35 13.06
CA VAL A 103 13.47 2.83 11.69
C VAL A 103 12.06 3.02 11.11
N ALA A 104 11.85 4.17 10.48
CA ALA A 104 10.68 4.43 9.64
C ALA A 104 11.11 4.43 8.17
N VAL A 105 10.31 3.80 7.32
CA VAL A 105 10.45 3.82 5.85
C VAL A 105 9.06 3.98 5.23
N ASN A 106 9.02 4.27 3.92
CA ASN A 106 7.77 4.30 3.17
C ASN A 106 7.04 2.94 3.20
N ASP A 107 5.71 2.95 3.20
CA ASP A 107 4.85 1.76 3.29
C ASP A 107 5.03 0.77 2.13
N THR A 108 5.47 1.23 0.96
CA THR A 108 5.77 0.37 -0.20
C THR A 108 6.86 -0.67 0.08
N PHE A 109 7.78 -0.40 1.02
CA PHE A 109 8.79 -1.40 1.44
C PHE A 109 8.16 -2.57 2.19
N ALA A 110 7.10 -2.33 2.98
CA ALA A 110 6.35 -3.42 3.60
C ALA A 110 5.67 -4.30 2.56
N VAL A 111 5.06 -3.69 1.55
CA VAL A 111 4.42 -4.42 0.43
C VAL A 111 5.46 -5.27 -0.31
N LEU A 112 6.63 -4.70 -0.64
CA LEU A 112 7.71 -5.45 -1.27
C LEU A 112 8.09 -6.65 -0.43
N ARG A 113 8.39 -6.44 0.86
CA ARG A 113 8.85 -7.51 1.76
C ARG A 113 7.76 -8.57 2.02
N ALA A 114 6.49 -8.17 2.03
CA ALA A 114 5.37 -9.11 2.11
C ALA A 114 5.31 -10.03 0.88
N GLY A 115 5.60 -9.52 -0.31
CA GLY A 115 5.49 -10.26 -1.58
C GLY A 115 6.74 -11.05 -1.97
N VAL A 116 7.91 -10.80 -1.38
CA VAL A 116 9.16 -11.51 -1.72
C VAL A 116 9.67 -12.33 -0.55
N LEU A 117 10.33 -13.45 -0.86
CA LEU A 117 11.02 -14.28 0.13
C LEU A 117 12.49 -13.87 0.18
N ALA A 118 13.11 -13.98 1.36
CA ALA A 118 14.55 -13.92 1.49
C ALA A 118 15.13 -15.21 0.90
N THR A 119 15.45 -15.21 -0.38
CA THR A 119 15.96 -16.39 -1.11
C THR A 119 17.26 -16.08 -1.83
N GLY A 120 18.09 -17.12 -2.00
CA GLY A 120 19.31 -17.06 -2.77
C GLY A 120 20.54 -16.59 -1.98
N ASP A 121 21.70 -16.59 -2.66
CA ASP A 121 23.00 -16.27 -2.08
C ASP A 121 23.14 -14.85 -1.55
N ALA A 122 22.26 -13.93 -2.01
CA ALA A 122 22.23 -12.55 -1.53
C ALA A 122 21.57 -12.40 -0.15
N GLY A 123 20.79 -13.40 0.31
CA GLY A 123 20.12 -13.39 1.64
C GLY A 123 19.18 -12.20 1.89
N ARG A 124 19.08 -11.28 0.95
CA ARG A 124 18.31 -10.03 1.06
C ARG A 124 17.12 -10.05 0.10
N PRO A 125 15.91 -9.67 0.55
CA PRO A 125 14.75 -9.51 -0.32
C PRO A 125 14.97 -8.41 -1.36
N TRP A 126 14.66 -8.69 -2.62
CA TRP A 126 14.79 -7.73 -3.72
C TRP A 126 13.65 -7.90 -4.72
N GLY A 127 13.43 -6.89 -5.55
CA GLY A 127 12.38 -6.86 -6.56
C GLY A 127 11.75 -5.48 -6.68
N VAL A 128 10.58 -5.42 -7.27
CA VAL A 128 9.78 -4.20 -7.43
C VAL A 128 8.46 -4.38 -6.69
N ALA A 129 7.98 -3.36 -6.00
CA ALA A 129 6.61 -3.31 -5.51
C ALA A 129 5.90 -2.09 -6.10
N VAL A 130 4.67 -2.30 -6.57
CA VAL A 130 3.74 -1.23 -6.90
C VAL A 130 2.57 -1.33 -5.94
N THR A 131 2.34 -0.27 -5.19
CA THR A 131 1.20 -0.14 -4.28
C THR A 131 0.15 0.73 -4.93
N CYS A 132 -1.07 0.21 -5.05
CA CYS A 132 -2.20 0.94 -5.59
C CYS A 132 -3.39 0.83 -4.62
N GLY A 133 -3.58 1.86 -3.82
CA GLY A 133 -4.65 2.05 -2.85
C GLY A 133 -5.47 3.28 -3.19
N ALA A 134 -5.54 4.28 -2.30
CA ALA A 134 -6.10 5.60 -2.61
C ALA A 134 -5.24 6.30 -3.67
N GLY A 135 -3.91 6.26 -3.51
CA GLY A 135 -2.93 6.71 -4.51
C GLY A 135 -2.21 5.54 -5.18
N ILE A 136 -1.09 5.86 -5.86
CA ILE A 136 -0.19 4.90 -6.48
C ILE A 136 1.26 5.25 -6.11
N ASN A 137 2.07 4.25 -5.76
CA ASN A 137 3.49 4.41 -5.47
C ASN A 137 4.28 3.17 -5.93
N CYS A 138 5.59 3.31 -6.11
CA CYS A 138 6.45 2.21 -6.50
C CYS A 138 7.84 2.33 -5.88
N VAL A 139 8.37 1.20 -5.42
CA VAL A 139 9.75 1.04 -4.97
C VAL A 139 10.38 -0.16 -5.65
N ALA A 140 11.66 -0.05 -5.99
CA ALA A 140 12.47 -1.20 -6.36
C ALA A 140 13.68 -1.30 -5.44
N VAL A 141 14.08 -2.53 -5.12
CA VAL A 141 15.28 -2.87 -4.35
C VAL A 141 16.09 -3.86 -5.17
N ALA A 142 17.36 -3.56 -5.41
CA ALA A 142 18.29 -4.44 -6.10
C ALA A 142 18.94 -5.46 -5.14
N PRO A 143 19.49 -6.59 -5.63
CA PRO A 143 20.18 -7.57 -4.80
C PRO A 143 21.34 -6.99 -3.98
N ASP A 144 21.99 -5.92 -4.47
CA ASP A 144 23.06 -5.20 -3.77
C ASP A 144 22.57 -4.19 -2.73
N GLY A 145 21.23 -4.00 -2.62
CA GLY A 145 20.59 -3.10 -1.67
C GLY A 145 20.35 -1.68 -2.20
N ARG A 146 20.74 -1.35 -3.44
CA ARG A 146 20.34 -0.07 -4.06
C ARG A 146 18.83 -0.01 -4.20
N THR A 147 18.27 1.19 -4.07
CA THR A 147 16.82 1.42 -4.18
C THR A 147 16.51 2.43 -5.27
N ALA A 148 15.35 2.26 -5.92
CA ALA A 148 14.73 3.27 -6.78
C ALA A 148 13.33 3.55 -6.27
N ARG A 149 12.99 4.83 -6.15
CA ARG A 149 11.71 5.32 -5.58
C ARG A 149 11.14 6.41 -6.47
N TYR A 150 9.85 6.66 -6.30
CA TYR A 150 9.16 7.83 -6.81
C TYR A 150 8.80 8.74 -5.63
N LEU A 151 8.57 10.02 -5.91
CA LEU A 151 8.16 10.98 -4.88
C LEU A 151 6.74 10.73 -4.39
N ALA A 152 5.87 10.17 -5.26
CA ALA A 152 4.50 9.78 -4.98
C ALA A 152 3.59 10.89 -4.40
N LEU A 153 3.83 12.15 -4.83
CA LEU A 153 3.07 13.33 -4.42
C LEU A 153 1.88 13.60 -5.37
N GLY A 154 1.30 12.54 -5.93
CA GLY A 154 0.15 12.59 -6.80
C GLY A 154 0.44 13.26 -8.14
N THR A 155 -0.54 14.00 -8.68
CA THR A 155 -0.43 14.65 -9.99
C THR A 155 0.71 15.68 -10.06
N LEU A 156 1.17 16.19 -8.92
CA LEU A 156 2.31 17.13 -8.85
C LEU A 156 3.61 16.47 -9.34
N THR A 157 3.77 15.17 -9.11
CA THR A 157 4.93 14.38 -9.52
C THR A 157 4.67 13.51 -10.74
N GLY A 158 3.50 13.67 -11.35
CA GLY A 158 3.11 12.96 -12.56
C GLY A 158 2.47 11.61 -12.31
N ASP A 159 2.10 11.30 -11.08
CA ASP A 159 1.42 10.05 -10.75
C ASP A 159 -0.03 10.10 -11.23
N TRP A 160 -0.49 9.01 -11.84
CA TRP A 160 -1.85 8.92 -12.32
C TRP A 160 -2.52 7.64 -11.83
N GLY A 161 -3.76 7.77 -11.37
CA GLY A 161 -4.57 6.63 -10.94
C GLY A 161 -4.65 6.48 -9.42
N GLY A 162 -4.67 5.23 -8.95
CA GLY A 162 -5.14 4.94 -7.60
C GLY A 162 -6.64 5.13 -7.47
N GLY A 163 -7.21 4.77 -6.34
CA GLY A 163 -8.65 4.86 -6.11
C GLY A 163 -9.20 6.28 -6.23
N ALA A 164 -8.48 7.28 -5.72
CA ALA A 164 -8.86 8.68 -5.80
C ALA A 164 -8.87 9.19 -7.25
N GLY A 165 -7.74 9.00 -7.96
CA GLY A 165 -7.62 9.42 -9.35
C GLY A 165 -8.63 8.73 -10.27
N LEU A 166 -8.86 7.42 -10.09
CA LEU A 166 -9.87 6.69 -10.85
C LEU A 166 -11.27 7.21 -10.56
N SER A 167 -11.60 7.50 -9.32
CA SER A 167 -12.91 8.04 -8.93
C SER A 167 -13.18 9.42 -9.53
N GLU A 168 -12.16 10.27 -9.57
CA GLU A 168 -12.22 11.56 -10.28
C GLU A 168 -12.48 11.35 -11.77
N GLN A 169 -11.79 10.41 -12.41
CA GLN A 169 -11.99 10.08 -13.82
C GLN A 169 -13.40 9.51 -14.09
N VAL A 170 -13.92 8.70 -13.19
CA VAL A 170 -15.31 8.20 -13.28
C VAL A 170 -16.29 9.37 -13.28
N MET A 171 -16.15 10.32 -12.35
CA MET A 171 -17.00 11.53 -12.31
C MET A 171 -16.80 12.38 -13.56
N TRP A 172 -15.55 12.61 -13.98
CA TRP A 172 -15.23 13.41 -15.16
C TRP A 172 -15.89 12.87 -16.44
N HIS A 173 -15.77 11.55 -16.68
CA HIS A 173 -16.39 10.92 -17.84
C HIS A 173 -17.92 10.87 -17.74
N SER A 174 -18.46 10.62 -16.55
CA SER A 174 -19.92 10.62 -16.31
C SER A 174 -20.54 11.97 -16.62
N MET A 175 -19.94 13.06 -16.12
CA MET A 175 -20.42 14.42 -16.38
C MET A 175 -20.35 14.78 -17.86
N ARG A 176 -19.25 14.45 -18.52
CA ARG A 176 -19.08 14.75 -19.95
C ARG A 176 -20.01 13.94 -20.84
N ALA A 177 -20.42 12.75 -20.43
CA ALA A 177 -21.41 11.96 -21.13
C ALA A 177 -22.82 12.58 -20.99
N GLU A 178 -23.17 13.08 -19.79
CA GLU A 178 -24.48 13.73 -19.54
C GLU A 178 -24.64 15.07 -20.28
N ASP A 179 -23.58 15.88 -20.32
CA ASP A 179 -23.64 17.21 -20.96
C ASP A 179 -23.24 17.22 -22.45
N GLY A 180 -22.95 16.05 -23.02
CA GLY A 180 -22.62 15.90 -24.45
C GLY A 180 -21.20 16.28 -24.85
N ARG A 181 -20.31 16.59 -23.91
CA ARG A 181 -18.88 16.88 -24.18
C ARG A 181 -18.01 15.63 -24.33
N GLY A 182 -18.53 14.45 -24.05
CA GLY A 182 -17.82 13.17 -24.11
C GLY A 182 -18.66 12.04 -24.69
N PRO A 183 -18.06 10.86 -24.89
CA PRO A 183 -18.78 9.70 -25.36
C PRO A 183 -19.80 9.22 -24.32
N VAL A 184 -20.88 8.61 -24.79
CA VAL A 184 -21.86 7.94 -23.93
C VAL A 184 -21.18 6.79 -23.19
N THR A 185 -21.44 6.69 -21.89
CA THR A 185 -20.92 5.62 -21.03
C THR A 185 -21.95 5.22 -19.98
N ALA A 186 -21.96 3.94 -19.62
CA ALA A 186 -22.76 3.41 -18.54
C ALA A 186 -22.31 3.91 -17.15
N LEU A 187 -21.12 4.53 -17.04
CA LEU A 187 -20.63 5.12 -15.80
C LEU A 187 -21.61 6.16 -15.23
N SER A 188 -22.22 7.03 -16.08
CA SER A 188 -23.16 8.07 -15.63
C SER A 188 -24.33 7.49 -14.82
N THR A 189 -24.99 6.48 -15.39
CA THR A 189 -26.11 5.80 -14.72
C THR A 189 -25.63 5.02 -13.48
N ALA A 190 -24.45 4.39 -13.57
CA ALA A 190 -23.91 3.61 -12.46
C ALA A 190 -23.53 4.48 -11.26
N VAL A 191 -22.95 5.66 -11.50
CA VAL A 191 -22.64 6.68 -10.48
C VAL A 191 -23.91 7.16 -9.79
N ALA A 192 -24.91 7.59 -10.55
CA ALA A 192 -26.20 8.03 -10.01
C ALA A 192 -26.83 6.95 -9.13
N LYS A 193 -26.90 5.73 -9.63
CA LYS A 193 -27.45 4.56 -8.92
C LYS A 193 -26.68 4.27 -7.63
N HIS A 194 -25.34 4.36 -7.66
CA HIS A 194 -24.50 4.05 -6.49
C HIS A 194 -24.83 4.96 -5.31
N PHE A 195 -25.06 6.24 -5.57
CA PHE A 195 -25.39 7.22 -4.52
C PHE A 195 -26.91 7.41 -4.30
N GLY A 196 -27.76 6.67 -5.03
CA GLY A 196 -29.23 6.78 -4.91
C GLY A 196 -29.76 8.12 -5.41
N LEU A 197 -29.10 8.76 -6.39
CA LEU A 197 -29.46 10.04 -6.99
C LEU A 197 -29.96 9.84 -8.44
N ALA A 198 -30.57 10.87 -9.03
CA ALA A 198 -31.17 10.75 -10.34
C ALA A 198 -30.17 10.82 -11.50
N SER A 199 -29.06 11.52 -11.32
CA SER A 199 -28.03 11.74 -12.34
C SER A 199 -26.62 11.88 -11.74
N ALA A 200 -25.56 11.74 -12.55
CA ALA A 200 -24.21 12.07 -12.13
C ALA A 200 -24.07 13.57 -11.81
N THR A 201 -24.84 14.41 -12.48
CA THR A 201 -24.94 15.84 -12.17
C THR A 201 -25.43 16.07 -10.74
N ASP A 202 -26.45 15.32 -10.28
CA ASP A 202 -26.94 15.44 -8.90
C ASP A 202 -25.87 14.99 -7.89
N VAL A 203 -25.06 13.98 -8.22
CA VAL A 203 -23.91 13.56 -7.39
C VAL A 203 -22.90 14.71 -7.28
N ALA A 204 -22.51 15.32 -8.40
CA ALA A 204 -21.59 16.45 -8.39
C ALA A 204 -22.13 17.64 -7.57
N ILE A 205 -23.41 17.95 -7.68
CA ILE A 205 -24.07 18.98 -6.89
C ILE A 205 -24.09 18.63 -5.40
N ALA A 206 -24.34 17.35 -5.05
CA ALA A 206 -24.34 16.90 -3.67
C ALA A 206 -22.96 17.04 -3.03
N VAL A 207 -21.89 16.71 -3.76
CA VAL A 207 -20.49 16.92 -3.31
C VAL A 207 -20.21 18.42 -3.16
N HIS A 208 -20.55 19.23 -4.15
CA HIS A 208 -20.35 20.68 -4.11
C HIS A 208 -21.06 21.36 -2.91
N LYS A 209 -22.24 20.87 -2.55
CA LYS A 209 -23.01 21.38 -1.40
C LYS A 209 -22.59 20.78 -0.05
N GLY A 210 -21.63 19.85 -0.03
CA GLY A 210 -21.20 19.15 1.18
C GLY A 210 -22.21 18.11 1.70
N ASN A 211 -23.20 17.70 0.92
CA ASN A 211 -24.14 16.63 1.24
C ASN A 211 -23.53 15.24 1.05
N LEU A 212 -22.47 15.14 0.24
CA LEU A 212 -21.56 14.02 0.09
C LEU A 212 -20.14 14.53 0.31
N GLY A 213 -19.32 13.77 1.03
CA GLY A 213 -17.90 14.07 1.16
C GLY A 213 -17.15 13.80 -0.15
N TYR A 214 -16.08 14.53 -0.40
CA TYR A 214 -15.22 14.23 -1.55
C TYR A 214 -14.65 12.81 -1.46
N ASP A 215 -14.33 12.36 -0.25
CA ASP A 215 -13.83 11.01 0.03
C ASP A 215 -14.88 9.90 -0.24
N ASP A 216 -16.18 10.23 -0.21
CA ASP A 216 -17.21 9.27 -0.60
C ASP A 216 -17.09 8.84 -2.06
N LEU A 217 -16.45 9.67 -2.90
CA LEU A 217 -16.19 9.33 -4.30
C LEU A 217 -15.25 8.14 -4.46
N LEU A 218 -14.37 7.83 -3.49
CA LEU A 218 -13.52 6.63 -3.50
C LEU A 218 -14.33 5.34 -3.68
N ARG A 219 -15.60 5.35 -3.28
CA ARG A 219 -16.55 4.25 -3.45
C ARG A 219 -16.93 4.00 -4.91
N LEU A 220 -16.54 4.88 -5.84
CA LEU A 220 -16.74 4.71 -7.29
C LEU A 220 -15.74 3.77 -7.94
N THR A 221 -14.62 3.47 -7.30
CA THR A 221 -13.62 2.52 -7.83
C THR A 221 -14.22 1.13 -8.12
N PRO A 222 -14.96 0.48 -7.21
CA PRO A 222 -15.66 -0.77 -7.52
C PRO A 222 -16.72 -0.62 -8.62
N VAL A 223 -17.36 0.53 -8.72
CA VAL A 223 -18.35 0.82 -9.78
C VAL A 223 -17.66 0.83 -11.15
N LEU A 224 -16.50 1.47 -11.26
CA LEU A 224 -15.68 1.46 -12.47
C LEU A 224 -15.40 0.03 -12.96
N PHE A 225 -14.90 -0.83 -12.07
CA PHE A 225 -14.57 -2.21 -12.44
C PHE A 225 -15.80 -3.02 -12.86
N ALA A 226 -16.93 -2.85 -12.18
CA ALA A 226 -18.18 -3.51 -12.55
C ALA A 226 -18.66 -3.07 -13.95
N VAL A 227 -18.58 -1.78 -14.27
CA VAL A 227 -18.98 -1.23 -15.58
C VAL A 227 -17.99 -1.65 -16.67
N ALA A 228 -16.69 -1.71 -16.38
CA ALA A 228 -15.68 -2.22 -17.30
C ALA A 228 -15.88 -3.71 -17.61
N ALA A 229 -16.19 -4.51 -16.60
CA ALA A 229 -16.51 -5.94 -16.77
C ALA A 229 -17.77 -6.15 -17.63
N ALA A 230 -18.76 -5.25 -17.50
CA ALA A 230 -19.97 -5.26 -18.35
C ALA A 230 -19.69 -4.83 -19.81
N GLY A 231 -18.50 -4.36 -20.14
CA GLY A 231 -18.10 -4.10 -21.51
C GLY A 231 -18.08 -2.65 -21.95
N ASP A 232 -18.34 -1.70 -21.05
CA ASP A 232 -18.29 -0.27 -21.37
C ASP A 232 -16.89 0.14 -21.85
N PRO A 233 -16.75 0.76 -23.03
CA PRO A 233 -15.44 1.09 -23.59
C PRO A 233 -14.70 2.16 -22.78
N VAL A 234 -15.40 3.15 -22.26
CA VAL A 234 -14.79 4.24 -21.46
C VAL A 234 -14.23 3.67 -20.15
N ALA A 235 -15.02 2.85 -19.47
CA ALA A 235 -14.57 2.19 -18.24
C ALA A 235 -13.38 1.26 -18.47
N ARG A 236 -13.37 0.48 -19.57
CA ARG A 236 -12.26 -0.37 -19.96
C ARG A 236 -11.00 0.42 -20.27
N ASP A 237 -11.13 1.58 -20.91
CA ASP A 237 -9.98 2.46 -21.21
C ASP A 237 -9.35 3.01 -19.93
N LEU A 238 -10.15 3.36 -18.92
CA LEU A 238 -9.64 3.79 -17.61
C LEU A 238 -8.90 2.66 -16.89
N VAL A 239 -9.46 1.44 -16.89
CA VAL A 239 -8.80 0.26 -16.29
C VAL A 239 -7.51 -0.08 -17.02
N ARG A 240 -7.49 0.00 -18.36
CA ARG A 240 -6.28 -0.23 -19.16
C ARG A 240 -5.21 0.81 -18.83
N ARG A 241 -5.57 2.09 -18.77
CA ARG A 241 -4.63 3.16 -18.41
C ARG A 241 -4.05 2.95 -17.01
N GLN A 242 -4.86 2.51 -16.04
CA GLN A 242 -4.35 2.15 -14.71
C GLN A 242 -3.31 1.03 -14.78
N ALA A 243 -3.55 0.00 -15.60
CA ALA A 243 -2.58 -1.08 -15.81
C ALA A 243 -1.28 -0.57 -16.46
N ASP A 244 -1.40 0.33 -17.45
CA ASP A 244 -0.25 0.94 -18.12
C ASP A 244 0.62 1.74 -17.14
N GLU A 245 0.02 2.54 -16.26
CA GLU A 245 0.76 3.31 -15.25
C GLU A 245 1.46 2.40 -14.23
N ILE A 246 0.79 1.36 -13.74
CA ILE A 246 1.39 0.37 -12.85
C ILE A 246 2.62 -0.27 -13.49
N CYS A 247 2.50 -0.70 -14.74
CA CYS A 247 3.59 -1.34 -15.48
C CYS A 247 4.72 -0.35 -15.79
N LEU A 248 4.40 0.88 -16.18
CA LEU A 248 5.37 1.92 -16.48
C LEU A 248 6.23 2.24 -15.25
N MET A 249 5.62 2.40 -14.07
CA MET A 249 6.37 2.60 -12.83
C MET A 249 7.31 1.42 -12.55
N ALA A 250 6.81 0.17 -12.64
CA ALA A 250 7.60 -1.02 -12.37
C ALA A 250 8.80 -1.15 -13.32
N VAL A 251 8.57 -1.04 -14.63
CA VAL A 251 9.61 -1.17 -15.67
C VAL A 251 10.64 -0.06 -15.56
N THR A 252 10.21 1.19 -15.31
CA THR A 252 11.12 2.31 -15.11
C THR A 252 11.98 2.13 -13.84
N ALA A 253 11.40 1.64 -12.74
CA ALA A 253 12.15 1.36 -11.52
C ALA A 253 13.19 0.25 -11.73
N MET A 254 12.85 -0.82 -12.47
CA MET A 254 13.83 -1.83 -12.90
C MET A 254 14.98 -1.20 -13.71
N GLY A 255 14.65 -0.37 -14.70
CA GLY A 255 15.64 0.30 -15.54
C GLY A 255 16.61 1.19 -14.74
N ARG A 256 16.10 1.94 -13.76
CA ARG A 256 16.92 2.80 -12.86
C ARG A 256 17.97 2.01 -12.07
N LEU A 257 17.67 0.76 -11.75
CA LEU A 257 18.58 -0.12 -10.99
C LEU A 257 19.38 -1.08 -11.88
N GLY A 258 19.12 -1.10 -13.19
CA GLY A 258 19.72 -2.05 -14.12
C GLY A 258 19.31 -3.51 -13.86
N LEU A 259 18.10 -3.71 -13.32
CA LEU A 259 17.56 -5.06 -13.08
C LEU A 259 17.14 -5.68 -14.41
N ALA A 260 17.61 -6.91 -14.66
CA ALA A 260 17.11 -7.69 -15.78
C ALA A 260 15.63 -8.04 -15.54
N PRO A 261 14.73 -7.88 -16.54
CA PRO A 261 13.32 -8.22 -16.35
C PRO A 261 13.12 -9.70 -15.98
N ALA A 262 13.88 -10.60 -16.61
CA ALA A 262 13.74 -12.03 -16.42
C ALA A 262 13.99 -12.46 -14.96
N GLY A 263 12.94 -13.00 -14.33
CA GLY A 263 12.97 -13.46 -12.95
C GLY A 263 12.76 -12.36 -11.90
N THR A 264 12.71 -11.08 -12.30
CA THR A 264 12.47 -9.99 -11.32
C THR A 264 11.05 -10.08 -10.76
N PRO A 265 10.87 -10.22 -9.43
CA PRO A 265 9.55 -10.18 -8.81
C PRO A 265 8.94 -8.78 -8.94
N VAL A 266 7.68 -8.71 -9.39
CA VAL A 266 6.86 -7.50 -9.39
C VAL A 266 5.70 -7.72 -8.43
N VAL A 267 5.83 -7.19 -7.23
CA VAL A 267 4.83 -7.32 -6.17
C VAL A 267 3.75 -6.27 -6.36
N LEU A 268 2.51 -6.71 -6.38
CA LEU A 268 1.32 -5.89 -6.55
C LEU A 268 0.56 -5.85 -5.22
N GLY A 269 0.46 -4.69 -4.61
CA GLY A 269 -0.22 -4.48 -3.33
C GLY A 269 -1.10 -3.25 -3.30
N GLY A 270 -1.75 -3.05 -2.15
CA GLY A 270 -2.77 -2.02 -1.98
C GLY A 270 -4.17 -2.47 -2.39
N GLY A 271 -5.19 -1.87 -1.79
CA GLY A 271 -6.56 -2.37 -1.85
C GLY A 271 -7.12 -2.57 -3.26
N LEU A 272 -6.71 -1.72 -4.23
CA LEU A 272 -7.15 -1.84 -5.61
C LEU A 272 -6.60 -3.11 -6.28
N LEU A 273 -5.34 -3.47 -6.02
CA LEU A 273 -4.70 -4.66 -6.58
C LEU A 273 -5.05 -5.93 -5.80
N GLU A 274 -5.21 -5.81 -4.48
CA GLU A 274 -5.64 -6.90 -3.60
C GLU A 274 -7.08 -7.36 -3.87
N ALA A 275 -7.93 -6.48 -4.44
CA ALA A 275 -9.26 -6.85 -4.93
C ALA A 275 -9.22 -7.86 -6.07
N ARG A 276 -8.06 -8.07 -6.72
CA ARG A 276 -7.81 -9.08 -7.75
C ARG A 276 -8.78 -9.00 -8.93
N ASP A 277 -9.16 -7.79 -9.35
CA ASP A 277 -10.02 -7.63 -10.52
C ASP A 277 -9.41 -8.30 -11.75
N PRO A 278 -10.14 -9.20 -12.43
CA PRO A 278 -9.58 -9.98 -13.53
C PRO A 278 -9.23 -9.14 -14.76
N VAL A 279 -9.97 -8.04 -15.01
CA VAL A 279 -9.71 -7.15 -16.17
C VAL A 279 -8.40 -6.40 -15.93
N LEU A 280 -8.21 -5.83 -14.74
CA LEU A 280 -6.99 -5.12 -14.37
C LEU A 280 -5.77 -6.07 -14.38
N LEU A 281 -5.87 -7.23 -13.72
CA LEU A 281 -4.74 -8.16 -13.63
C LEU A 281 -4.36 -8.74 -15.00
N ALA A 282 -5.33 -9.01 -15.88
CA ALA A 282 -5.05 -9.44 -17.24
C ALA A 282 -4.32 -8.35 -18.04
N ALA A 283 -4.75 -7.08 -17.92
CA ALA A 283 -4.11 -5.95 -18.58
C ALA A 283 -2.66 -5.75 -18.09
N ILE A 284 -2.43 -5.81 -16.76
CA ILE A 284 -1.08 -5.76 -16.17
C ILE A 284 -0.21 -6.90 -16.71
N GLY A 285 -0.73 -8.14 -16.71
CA GLY A 285 0.02 -9.30 -17.20
C GLY A 285 0.41 -9.18 -18.67
N GLN A 286 -0.50 -8.72 -19.54
CA GLN A 286 -0.23 -8.48 -20.96
C GLN A 286 0.83 -7.38 -21.16
N ARG A 287 0.71 -6.28 -20.42
CA ARG A 287 1.63 -5.14 -20.52
C ARG A 287 3.03 -5.52 -20.04
N LEU A 288 3.16 -6.17 -18.88
CA LEU A 288 4.45 -6.63 -18.37
C LEU A 288 5.09 -7.67 -19.30
N ALA A 289 4.31 -8.58 -19.90
CA ALA A 289 4.84 -9.54 -20.87
C ALA A 289 5.46 -8.87 -22.09
N ALA A 290 4.94 -7.71 -22.51
CA ALA A 290 5.46 -6.93 -23.63
C ALA A 290 6.69 -6.09 -23.24
N ASP A 291 6.64 -5.36 -22.11
CA ASP A 291 7.63 -4.34 -21.75
C ASP A 291 8.77 -4.90 -20.89
N ALA A 292 8.52 -5.95 -20.13
CA ALA A 292 9.47 -6.59 -19.22
C ALA A 292 9.35 -8.12 -19.29
N PRO A 293 9.71 -8.74 -20.44
CA PRO A 293 9.54 -10.18 -20.63
C PRO A 293 10.29 -10.98 -19.56
N GLY A 294 9.55 -11.90 -18.91
CA GLY A 294 10.07 -12.74 -17.83
C GLY A 294 10.01 -12.12 -16.43
N ALA A 295 9.52 -10.89 -16.27
CA ALA A 295 9.15 -10.36 -14.96
C ALA A 295 8.02 -11.20 -14.35
N VAL A 296 8.02 -11.36 -13.02
CA VAL A 296 7.11 -12.26 -12.30
C VAL A 296 6.12 -11.45 -11.46
N PRO A 297 4.98 -11.02 -12.03
CA PRO A 297 3.95 -10.32 -11.25
C PRO A 297 3.30 -11.25 -10.24
N ARG A 298 3.08 -10.73 -9.02
CA ARG A 298 2.35 -11.42 -7.97
C ARG A 298 1.61 -10.45 -7.06
N VAL A 299 0.35 -10.72 -6.79
CA VAL A 299 -0.39 -9.99 -5.76
C VAL A 299 0.02 -10.53 -4.40
N VAL A 300 0.22 -9.63 -3.42
CA VAL A 300 0.56 -10.01 -2.04
C VAL A 300 -0.44 -11.03 -1.48
N ASP A 301 0.06 -11.98 -0.68
CA ASP A 301 -0.70 -13.05 -0.06
C ASP A 301 -0.72 -12.99 1.48
N VAL A 302 0.03 -12.04 2.04
CA VAL A 302 0.00 -11.68 3.47
C VAL A 302 -0.11 -10.15 3.59
N PRO A 303 -0.71 -9.64 4.66
CA PRO A 303 -0.93 -8.20 4.81
C PRO A 303 0.40 -7.43 4.93
N PRO A 304 0.46 -6.13 4.56
CA PRO A 304 1.66 -5.30 4.64
C PRO A 304 2.30 -5.27 6.03
N ILE A 305 1.52 -5.33 7.11
CA ILE A 305 2.05 -5.45 8.48
C ILE A 305 2.99 -6.67 8.67
N ALA A 306 2.74 -7.78 7.96
CA ALA A 306 3.67 -8.91 7.94
C ALA A 306 4.99 -8.52 7.26
N GLY A 307 4.93 -7.69 6.21
CA GLY A 307 6.13 -7.14 5.56
C GLY A 307 6.92 -6.22 6.49
N ALA A 308 6.26 -5.33 7.20
CA ALA A 308 6.89 -4.48 8.22
C ALA A 308 7.56 -5.32 9.32
N ALA A 309 6.90 -6.37 9.79
CA ALA A 309 7.47 -7.30 10.77
C ALA A 309 8.67 -8.07 10.22
N LEU A 310 8.62 -8.49 8.94
CA LEU A 310 9.73 -9.17 8.27
C LEU A 310 10.94 -8.25 8.10
N LEU A 311 10.74 -6.96 7.78
CA LEU A 311 11.83 -5.97 7.74
C LEU A 311 12.50 -5.83 9.11
N GLY A 312 11.71 -5.83 10.18
CA GLY A 312 12.24 -5.83 11.54
C GLY A 312 13.01 -7.11 11.88
N LEU A 313 12.53 -8.28 11.46
CA LEU A 313 13.23 -9.55 11.61
C LEU A 313 14.54 -9.58 10.81
N ASP A 314 14.54 -9.05 9.59
CA ASP A 314 15.74 -8.89 8.77
C ASP A 314 16.78 -7.99 9.48
N HIS A 315 16.33 -6.88 10.10
CA HIS A 315 17.18 -5.96 10.85
C HIS A 315 17.90 -6.63 12.03
N ILE A 316 17.19 -7.50 12.76
CA ILE A 316 17.77 -8.21 13.92
C ILE A 316 18.51 -9.50 13.52
N GLY A 317 18.64 -9.80 12.23
CA GLY A 317 19.36 -10.96 11.71
C GLY A 317 18.62 -12.29 11.91
N ALA A 318 17.27 -12.27 11.97
CA ALA A 318 16.48 -13.49 12.07
C ALA A 318 16.55 -14.30 10.75
N GLY A 319 16.60 -15.62 10.90
CA GLY A 319 16.78 -16.51 9.75
C GLY A 319 15.47 -16.90 9.04
N PRO A 320 15.56 -17.67 7.93
CA PRO A 320 14.40 -18.06 7.10
C PRO A 320 13.34 -18.87 7.86
N ALA A 321 13.68 -19.51 8.97
CA ALA A 321 12.69 -20.22 9.79
C ALA A 321 11.71 -19.26 10.48
N ALA A 322 12.19 -18.11 10.95
CA ALA A 322 11.36 -17.06 11.53
C ALA A 322 10.43 -16.45 10.48
N GLU A 323 10.94 -16.18 9.27
CA GLU A 323 10.11 -15.73 8.16
C GLU A 323 8.96 -16.70 7.85
N ARG A 324 9.26 -17.99 7.70
CA ARG A 324 8.22 -19.01 7.42
C ARG A 324 7.17 -19.06 8.52
N ARG A 325 7.59 -18.99 9.79
CA ARG A 325 6.67 -19.01 10.94
C ARG A 325 5.76 -17.79 10.94
N LEU A 326 6.32 -16.59 10.75
CA LEU A 326 5.53 -15.36 10.73
C LEU A 326 4.50 -15.36 9.60
N ARG A 327 4.90 -15.74 8.38
CA ARG A 327 3.99 -15.86 7.24
C ARG A 327 2.89 -16.89 7.50
N GLY A 328 3.23 -18.02 8.13
CA GLY A 328 2.24 -19.05 8.55
C GLY A 328 1.23 -18.50 9.54
N GLY A 329 1.66 -17.67 10.51
CA GLY A 329 0.78 -17.01 11.47
C GLY A 329 -0.27 -16.11 10.80
N TYR A 330 0.13 -15.31 9.82
CA TYR A 330 -0.80 -14.40 9.10
C TYR A 330 -1.70 -15.10 8.08
N ARG A 331 -1.34 -16.30 7.61
CA ARG A 331 -2.22 -17.10 6.73
C ARG A 331 -3.26 -17.91 7.50
N ALA A 332 -3.05 -18.14 8.78
CA ALA A 332 -3.93 -18.91 9.65
C ALA A 332 -4.92 -18.03 10.42
N ALA A 333 -4.68 -16.72 10.51
CA ALA A 333 -5.50 -15.72 11.17
C ALA A 333 -6.54 -15.13 10.20
#